data_503c8b106ab6c83c9a17e519b3757e5a
#
_entry.id   503c8b106ab6c83c9a17e519b3757e5a
#
_cell.length_a   1.000
_cell.length_b   1.000
_cell.length_c   1.000
_cell.angle_alpha   90.00
_cell.angle_beta   90.00
_cell.angle_gamma   90.00
#
_symmetry.space_group_name_H-M   'P 1'
#
loop_
_entity.id
_entity.type
_entity.pdbx_description
1 polymer ?
#
loop_
_entity_poly.entity_id
_entity_poly.type
_entity_poly.pdbx_seq_one_letter_code
_entity_poly.pdbx_strand_id
1 'polypeptide(L)'
;MKKDTTNDMTVGSPVSLIIKFMIPMCLGNLFQQFYNIADSIVAGKFIGVNALAAIGSTGSLMFFVTGWLNGLSSGFAIIVAQMFGAKKFDRMRHYVAMSIYLMAAFSIVMTIGFSLANKPILHLMNSPEEVFGDVTAYMGIIYAGLLVTAAYNTLAAFLRALGDSKSPLYFLIISAVINVILDVVFIVVFGMGVEGCGYATVIAQGISAVCCLIYIVKRFPILHLERKDFEICWDSFGRLLKLGIPMGLQFSITAIGTIIVQGAVNIYGPVHMAGFSAAGKIQNIFATVFTAFGATIATYVGQNRGAGKMDRVKQGVRYTQMMVLGWSVFVMFLMFFFGKYLTYLFVDPSEQDVVNVSVTYFRTVFWAYPFLGSIFLYRNTLQGMGYGLVPMLGGVFELVARTGIVVLIAGRTSFAGVCMADPTAWIAALIPLVPYYFHVMKKYKNKSQVQVIED
;
A
#
# COMPACT_ATOMS: atom_id res chain seq x y z
N MET A 1 5.42 23.11 -29.13
CA MET A 1 4.88 21.82 -28.65
C MET A 1 5.37 21.61 -27.21
N LYS A 2 4.49 21.72 -26.19
CA LYS A 2 4.84 21.37 -24.82
C LYS A 2 5.13 19.85 -24.79
N LYS A 3 6.33 19.48 -24.33
CA LYS A 3 6.76 18.08 -24.20
C LYS A 3 5.74 17.33 -23.36
N ASP A 4 5.04 16.39 -23.97
CA ASP A 4 4.08 15.52 -23.29
C ASP A 4 4.84 14.75 -22.21
N THR A 5 4.46 14.91 -20.94
CA THR A 5 5.15 14.31 -19.79
C THR A 5 4.64 12.90 -19.50
N THR A 6 3.72 12.40 -20.33
CA THR A 6 3.22 11.02 -20.23
C THR A 6 4.32 10.02 -20.63
N ASN A 7 4.51 8.98 -19.80
CA ASN A 7 5.39 7.85 -20.15
C ASN A 7 4.53 6.68 -20.64
N ASP A 8 4.45 6.54 -21.96
CA ASP A 8 3.78 5.42 -22.59
C ASP A 8 4.59 4.12 -22.38
N MET A 9 4.13 3.28 -21.46
CA MET A 9 4.79 2.00 -21.17
C MET A 9 4.49 0.92 -22.22
N THR A 10 3.74 1.24 -23.28
CA THR A 10 3.44 0.31 -24.37
C THR A 10 4.51 0.30 -25.44
N VAL A 11 5.52 1.20 -25.36
CA VAL A 11 6.62 1.37 -26.33
C VAL A 11 7.96 1.36 -25.62
N GLY A 12 8.98 0.78 -26.23
CA GLY A 12 10.34 0.70 -25.66
C GLY A 12 10.63 -0.62 -24.94
N SER A 13 11.81 -0.72 -24.32
CA SER A 13 12.25 -1.93 -23.60
C SER A 13 11.46 -2.12 -22.30
N PRO A 14 10.78 -3.28 -22.08
CA PRO A 14 10.03 -3.54 -20.87
C PRO A 14 10.87 -3.40 -19.59
N VAL A 15 12.10 -3.92 -19.59
CA VAL A 15 13.01 -3.88 -18.43
C VAL A 15 13.33 -2.43 -18.04
N SER A 16 13.70 -1.60 -19.02
CA SER A 16 14.04 -0.19 -18.78
C SER A 16 12.84 0.60 -18.26
N LEU A 17 11.65 0.37 -18.81
CA LEU A 17 10.43 1.04 -18.38
C LEU A 17 10.06 0.66 -16.96
N ILE A 18 10.12 -0.64 -16.62
CA ILE A 18 9.81 -1.16 -15.30
C ILE A 18 10.79 -0.60 -14.25
N ILE A 19 12.11 -0.66 -14.50
CA ILE A 19 13.12 -0.15 -13.58
C ILE A 19 12.98 1.36 -13.37
N LYS A 20 12.84 2.14 -14.46
CA LYS A 20 12.71 3.60 -14.38
C LYS A 20 11.45 4.05 -13.62
N PHE A 21 10.38 3.27 -13.68
CA PHE A 21 9.15 3.54 -12.94
C PHE A 21 9.23 3.05 -11.49
N MET A 22 9.84 1.88 -11.26
CA MET A 22 9.94 1.23 -9.95
C MET A 22 10.83 2.00 -8.98
N ILE A 23 11.97 2.55 -9.44
CA ILE A 23 12.90 3.26 -8.54
C ILE A 23 12.24 4.46 -7.84
N PRO A 24 11.56 5.41 -8.52
CA PRO A 24 10.86 6.49 -7.82
C PRO A 24 9.73 5.98 -6.90
N MET A 25 9.04 4.91 -7.28
CA MET A 25 8.02 4.28 -6.41
C MET A 25 8.63 3.71 -5.13
N CYS A 26 9.76 3.01 -5.26
CA CYS A 26 10.49 2.47 -4.11
C CYS A 26 10.97 3.59 -3.18
N LEU A 27 11.58 4.63 -3.74
CA LEU A 27 12.00 5.80 -2.97
C LEU A 27 10.81 6.48 -2.27
N GLY A 28 9.67 6.64 -2.96
CA GLY A 28 8.46 7.20 -2.35
C GLY A 28 7.97 6.39 -1.15
N ASN A 29 7.91 5.07 -1.28
CA ASN A 29 7.52 4.20 -0.18
C ASN A 29 8.52 4.25 0.99
N LEU A 30 9.83 4.35 0.73
CA LEU A 30 10.85 4.52 1.77
C LEU A 30 10.72 5.88 2.46
N PHE A 31 10.53 6.97 1.71
CA PHE A 31 10.28 8.29 2.28
C PHE A 31 9.02 8.30 3.16
N GLN A 32 7.98 7.56 2.80
CA GLN A 32 6.79 7.41 3.63
C GLN A 32 7.09 6.73 4.96
N GLN A 33 7.97 5.74 4.98
CA GLN A 33 8.40 5.11 6.24
C GLN A 33 9.21 6.08 7.10
N PHE A 34 10.13 6.85 6.51
CA PHE A 34 10.88 7.87 7.25
C PHE A 34 9.97 8.96 7.81
N TYR A 35 8.97 9.38 7.06
CA TYR A 35 7.96 10.33 7.50
C TYR A 35 7.23 9.82 8.76
N ASN A 36 6.71 8.60 8.75
CA ASN A 36 6.02 8.01 9.91
C ASN A 36 6.94 7.90 11.15
N ILE A 37 8.23 7.64 10.93
CA ILE A 37 9.23 7.61 12.00
C ILE A 37 9.48 9.03 12.54
N ALA A 38 9.59 10.02 11.66
CA ALA A 38 9.81 11.42 12.05
C ALA A 38 8.66 11.96 12.91
N ASP A 39 7.40 11.73 12.53
CA ASP A 39 6.21 12.09 13.33
C ASP A 39 6.30 11.50 14.74
N SER A 40 6.64 10.21 14.83
CA SER A 40 6.76 9.51 16.10
C SER A 40 7.89 10.10 16.98
N ILE A 41 9.03 10.48 16.38
CA ILE A 41 10.16 11.10 17.08
C ILE A 41 9.77 12.48 17.60
N VAL A 42 9.11 13.30 16.76
CA VAL A 42 8.69 14.66 17.15
C VAL A 42 7.69 14.58 18.29
N ALA A 43 6.66 13.74 18.17
CA ALA A 43 5.68 13.56 19.24
C ALA A 43 6.32 13.06 20.54
N GLY A 44 7.16 12.03 20.48
CA GLY A 44 7.83 11.48 21.66
C GLY A 44 8.78 12.43 22.33
N LYS A 45 9.52 13.26 21.57
CA LYS A 45 10.54 14.18 22.09
C LYS A 45 9.94 15.47 22.67
N PHE A 46 8.89 16.01 22.03
CA PHE A 46 8.36 17.32 22.38
C PHE A 46 7.07 17.28 23.21
N ILE A 47 6.26 16.21 23.08
CA ILE A 47 5.03 16.06 23.88
C ILE A 47 5.25 15.07 25.02
N GLY A 48 5.92 13.92 24.74
CA GLY A 48 6.26 12.93 25.73
C GLY A 48 5.83 11.50 25.37
N VAL A 49 6.07 10.58 26.33
CA VAL A 49 5.87 9.14 26.12
C VAL A 49 4.40 8.78 25.87
N ASN A 50 3.46 9.48 26.50
CA ASN A 50 2.02 9.24 26.33
C ASN A 50 1.57 9.59 24.90
N ALA A 51 2.09 10.66 24.31
CA ALA A 51 1.81 11.03 22.92
C ALA A 51 2.37 10.00 21.93
N LEU A 52 3.58 9.49 22.18
CA LEU A 52 4.17 8.43 21.40
C LEU A 52 3.31 7.14 21.48
N ALA A 53 2.84 6.81 22.68
CA ALA A 53 1.94 5.68 22.89
C ALA A 53 0.60 5.88 22.18
N ALA A 54 0.04 7.09 22.24
CA ALA A 54 -1.21 7.43 21.54
C ALA A 54 -1.08 7.23 20.03
N ILE A 55 -0.09 7.85 19.38
CA ILE A 55 0.15 7.71 17.94
C ILE A 55 0.48 6.26 17.58
N GLY A 56 1.32 5.59 18.36
CA GLY A 56 1.70 4.20 18.13
C GLY A 56 0.52 3.22 18.17
N SER A 57 -0.42 3.43 19.09
CA SER A 57 -1.62 2.58 19.23
C SER A 57 -2.59 2.71 18.05
N THR A 58 -2.58 3.85 17.34
CA THR A 58 -3.47 4.09 16.20
C THR A 58 -2.98 3.47 14.88
N GLY A 59 -1.74 2.97 14.84
CA GLY A 59 -1.10 2.50 13.60
C GLY A 59 -1.93 1.47 12.82
N SER A 60 -2.51 0.48 13.49
CA SER A 60 -3.35 -0.54 12.86
C SER A 60 -4.63 0.04 12.28
N LEU A 61 -5.26 0.98 13.00
CA LEU A 61 -6.49 1.64 12.58
C LEU A 61 -6.22 2.59 11.40
N MET A 62 -5.11 3.33 11.45
CA MET A 62 -4.63 4.15 10.34
C MET A 62 -4.39 3.30 9.10
N PHE A 63 -3.70 2.16 9.24
CA PHE A 63 -3.45 1.25 8.12
C PHE A 63 -4.76 0.72 7.52
N PHE A 64 -5.74 0.37 8.36
CA PHE A 64 -7.05 -0.08 7.92
C PHE A 64 -7.78 1.00 7.10
N VAL A 65 -7.89 2.21 7.64
CA VAL A 65 -8.66 3.31 7.04
C VAL A 65 -7.98 3.85 5.78
N THR A 66 -6.68 4.14 5.85
CA THR A 66 -5.92 4.66 4.71
C THR A 66 -5.68 3.60 3.65
N GLY A 67 -5.48 2.34 4.06
CA GLY A 67 -5.33 1.20 3.16
C GLY A 67 -6.56 0.99 2.28
N TRP A 68 -7.77 1.14 2.85
CA TRP A 68 -9.02 1.09 2.08
C TRP A 68 -9.07 2.15 0.98
N LEU A 69 -8.77 3.41 1.32
CA LEU A 69 -8.72 4.51 0.34
C LEU A 69 -7.63 4.29 -0.73
N ASN A 70 -6.47 3.80 -0.32
CA ASN A 70 -5.39 3.44 -1.26
C ASN A 70 -5.80 2.33 -2.22
N GLY A 71 -6.49 1.30 -1.72
CA GLY A 71 -7.01 0.21 -2.53
C GLY A 71 -8.01 0.69 -3.59
N LEU A 72 -8.99 1.51 -3.17
CA LEU A 72 -9.96 2.12 -4.08
C LEU A 72 -9.27 2.98 -5.15
N SER A 73 -8.40 3.91 -4.74
CA SER A 73 -7.66 4.80 -5.65
C SER A 73 -6.84 4.02 -6.67
N SER A 74 -6.15 2.97 -6.21
CA SER A 74 -5.34 2.11 -7.07
C SER A 74 -6.20 1.32 -8.05
N GLY A 75 -7.34 0.80 -7.61
CA GLY A 75 -8.30 0.09 -8.46
C GLY A 75 -8.86 0.98 -9.58
N PHE A 76 -9.24 2.21 -9.24
CA PHE A 76 -9.72 3.17 -10.23
C PHE A 76 -8.63 3.58 -11.21
N ALA A 77 -7.42 3.80 -10.72
CA ALA A 77 -6.26 4.17 -11.55
C ALA A 77 -5.88 3.08 -12.56
N ILE A 78 -6.12 1.80 -12.27
CA ILE A 78 -5.88 0.71 -13.22
C ILE A 78 -6.79 0.85 -14.45
N ILE A 79 -8.06 1.21 -14.27
CA ILE A 79 -8.98 1.44 -15.40
C ILE A 79 -8.53 2.64 -16.23
N VAL A 80 -8.08 3.71 -15.56
CA VAL A 80 -7.48 4.87 -16.23
C VAL A 80 -6.24 4.47 -17.04
N ALA A 81 -5.35 3.63 -16.47
CA ALA A 81 -4.17 3.12 -17.17
C ALA A 81 -4.53 2.27 -18.40
N GLN A 82 -5.59 1.44 -18.31
CA GLN A 82 -6.09 0.66 -19.44
C GLN A 82 -6.64 1.56 -20.55
N MET A 83 -7.43 2.58 -20.21
CA MET A 83 -7.97 3.53 -21.18
C MET A 83 -6.86 4.38 -21.82
N PHE A 84 -5.86 4.78 -21.03
CA PHE A 84 -4.68 5.47 -21.55
C PHE A 84 -3.91 4.61 -22.57
N GLY A 85 -3.63 3.34 -22.21
CA GLY A 85 -2.98 2.41 -23.13
C GLY A 85 -3.78 2.12 -24.39
N ALA A 86 -5.11 2.09 -24.30
CA ALA A 86 -6.04 1.95 -25.44
C ALA A 86 -6.15 3.24 -26.28
N LYS A 87 -5.54 4.35 -25.85
CA LYS A 87 -5.66 5.70 -26.44
C LYS A 87 -7.11 6.20 -26.54
N LYS A 88 -7.99 5.70 -25.67
CA LYS A 88 -9.40 6.11 -25.57
C LYS A 88 -9.53 7.25 -24.54
N PHE A 89 -9.01 8.43 -24.87
CA PHE A 89 -8.86 9.56 -23.92
C PHE A 89 -10.18 10.12 -23.41
N ASP A 90 -11.25 10.14 -24.24
CA ASP A 90 -12.57 10.57 -23.80
C ASP A 90 -13.13 9.64 -22.71
N ARG A 91 -13.07 8.31 -22.93
CA ARG A 91 -13.45 7.32 -21.91
C ARG A 91 -12.58 7.42 -20.67
N MET A 92 -11.27 7.67 -20.84
CA MET A 92 -10.35 7.87 -19.73
C MET A 92 -10.79 9.03 -18.83
N ARG A 93 -11.07 10.20 -19.43
CA ARG A 93 -11.58 11.38 -18.69
C ARG A 93 -12.89 11.08 -17.98
N HIS A 94 -13.81 10.39 -18.64
CA HIS A 94 -15.06 9.97 -18.03
C HIS A 94 -14.83 9.08 -16.80
N TYR A 95 -13.91 8.07 -16.87
CA TYR A 95 -13.58 7.24 -15.70
C TYR A 95 -12.89 8.05 -14.60
N VAL A 96 -12.07 9.05 -14.92
CA VAL A 96 -11.48 9.96 -13.92
C VAL A 96 -12.58 10.73 -13.20
N ALA A 97 -13.55 11.31 -13.92
CA ALA A 97 -14.69 12.03 -13.33
C ALA A 97 -15.54 11.12 -12.44
N MET A 98 -15.88 9.92 -12.90
CA MET A 98 -16.62 8.92 -12.10
C MET A 98 -15.85 8.49 -10.86
N SER A 99 -14.51 8.37 -10.96
CA SER A 99 -13.65 8.07 -9.81
C SER A 99 -13.67 9.18 -8.76
N ILE A 100 -13.71 10.45 -9.17
CA ILE A 100 -13.83 11.59 -8.26
C ILE A 100 -15.14 11.50 -7.45
N TYR A 101 -16.27 11.23 -8.12
CA TYR A 101 -17.55 11.05 -7.43
C TYR A 101 -17.51 9.91 -6.41
N LEU A 102 -17.01 8.75 -6.80
CA LEU A 102 -16.91 7.59 -5.90
C LEU A 102 -15.96 7.86 -4.74
N MET A 103 -14.78 8.42 -4.99
CA MET A 103 -13.84 8.73 -3.92
C MET A 103 -14.39 9.75 -2.93
N ALA A 104 -15.07 10.79 -3.41
CA ALA A 104 -15.75 11.75 -2.54
C ALA A 104 -16.84 11.08 -1.70
N ALA A 105 -17.70 10.27 -2.32
CA ALA A 105 -18.76 9.55 -1.62
C ALA A 105 -18.19 8.59 -0.55
N PHE A 106 -17.22 7.76 -0.90
CA PHE A 106 -16.58 6.85 0.06
C PHE A 106 -15.88 7.62 1.19
N SER A 107 -15.16 8.69 0.88
CA SER A 107 -14.48 9.49 1.89
C SER A 107 -15.46 10.14 2.86
N ILE A 108 -16.57 10.68 2.37
CA ILE A 108 -17.62 11.26 3.22
C ILE A 108 -18.26 10.20 4.12
N VAL A 109 -18.63 9.04 3.54
CA VAL A 109 -19.22 7.94 4.32
C VAL A 109 -18.25 7.44 5.38
N MET A 110 -16.97 7.28 5.03
CA MET A 110 -15.93 6.85 5.99
C MET A 110 -15.71 7.93 7.06
N THR A 111 -15.62 9.21 6.69
CA THR A 111 -15.50 10.31 7.65
C THR A 111 -16.62 10.27 8.67
N ILE A 112 -17.87 10.23 8.22
CA ILE A 112 -19.04 10.20 9.10
C ILE A 112 -19.03 8.91 9.95
N GLY A 113 -18.87 7.75 9.32
CA GLY A 113 -18.91 6.46 9.98
C GLY A 113 -17.83 6.31 11.07
N PHE A 114 -16.58 6.63 10.73
CA PHE A 114 -15.47 6.52 11.68
C PHE A 114 -15.49 7.62 12.75
N SER A 115 -15.96 8.84 12.43
CA SER A 115 -16.12 9.89 13.44
C SER A 115 -17.17 9.52 14.48
N LEU A 116 -18.33 8.96 14.06
CA LEU A 116 -19.36 8.48 14.96
C LEU A 116 -18.91 7.25 15.77
N ALA A 117 -18.16 6.36 15.14
CA ALA A 117 -17.66 5.12 15.76
C ALA A 117 -16.32 5.28 16.49
N ASN A 118 -15.72 6.49 16.53
CA ASN A 118 -14.36 6.70 17.06
C ASN A 118 -14.18 6.13 18.47
N LYS A 119 -14.97 6.61 19.43
CA LYS A 119 -14.92 6.14 20.83
C LYS A 119 -15.23 4.65 20.95
N PRO A 120 -16.33 4.09 20.38
CA PRO A 120 -16.58 2.66 20.39
C PRO A 120 -15.43 1.80 19.86
N ILE A 121 -14.80 2.22 18.76
CA ILE A 121 -13.65 1.49 18.18
C ILE A 121 -12.47 1.50 19.15
N LEU A 122 -12.14 2.65 19.76
CA LEU A 122 -11.03 2.76 20.69
C LEU A 122 -11.27 1.96 21.97
N HIS A 123 -12.51 1.88 22.48
CA HIS A 123 -12.87 0.98 23.57
C HIS A 123 -12.72 -0.49 23.18
N LEU A 124 -13.15 -0.88 21.98
CA LEU A 124 -12.96 -2.25 21.47
C LEU A 124 -11.47 -2.62 21.33
N MET A 125 -10.63 -1.64 21.02
CA MET A 125 -9.17 -1.82 20.95
C MET A 125 -8.49 -1.85 22.32
N ASN A 126 -9.23 -1.69 23.42
CA ASN A 126 -8.70 -1.57 24.77
C ASN A 126 -7.61 -0.48 24.89
N SER A 127 -7.86 0.68 24.29
CA SER A 127 -6.95 1.81 24.42
C SER A 127 -6.84 2.24 25.89
N PRO A 128 -5.61 2.42 26.43
CA PRO A 128 -5.43 2.81 27.83
C PRO A 128 -6.12 4.13 28.15
N GLU A 129 -6.76 4.22 29.34
CA GLU A 129 -7.50 5.42 29.75
C GLU A 129 -6.62 6.67 29.77
N GLU A 130 -5.34 6.52 30.11
CA GLU A 130 -4.35 7.61 30.21
C GLU A 130 -4.13 8.33 28.87
N VAL A 131 -4.26 7.65 27.74
CA VAL A 131 -4.06 8.19 26.40
C VAL A 131 -5.35 8.26 25.57
N PHE A 132 -6.47 7.83 26.14
CA PHE A 132 -7.74 7.71 25.42
C PHE A 132 -8.23 9.04 24.84
N GLY A 133 -8.05 10.13 25.58
CA GLY A 133 -8.38 11.50 25.14
C GLY A 133 -7.56 11.91 23.93
N ASP A 134 -6.25 11.73 24.00
CA ASP A 134 -5.29 12.08 22.96
C ASP A 134 -5.53 11.28 21.69
N VAL A 135 -5.74 9.95 21.81
CA VAL A 135 -6.05 9.07 20.69
C VAL A 135 -7.37 9.47 20.02
N THR A 136 -8.40 9.78 20.84
CA THR A 136 -9.71 10.21 20.32
C THR A 136 -9.62 11.50 19.52
N ALA A 137 -8.89 12.50 20.04
CA ALA A 137 -8.69 13.79 19.39
C ALA A 137 -7.88 13.65 18.10
N TYR A 138 -6.74 12.95 18.15
CA TYR A 138 -5.89 12.67 16.99
C TYR A 138 -6.66 11.97 15.87
N MET A 139 -7.33 10.85 16.18
CA MET A 139 -8.08 10.10 15.18
C MET A 139 -9.27 10.88 14.63
N GLY A 140 -9.93 11.69 15.46
CA GLY A 140 -10.99 12.58 15.01
C GLY A 140 -10.53 13.56 13.91
N ILE A 141 -9.34 14.14 14.07
CA ILE A 141 -8.76 15.04 13.06
C ILE A 141 -8.40 14.26 11.77
N ILE A 142 -7.81 13.07 11.93
CA ILE A 142 -7.48 12.21 10.78
C ILE A 142 -8.74 11.81 10.01
N TYR A 143 -9.82 11.43 10.70
CA TYR A 143 -11.09 11.08 10.04
C TYR A 143 -11.71 12.29 9.33
N ALA A 144 -11.67 13.48 9.91
CA ALA A 144 -12.10 14.71 9.25
C ALA A 144 -11.27 15.02 7.99
N GLY A 145 -9.99 14.62 7.98
CA GLY A 145 -9.05 14.78 6.86
C GLY A 145 -9.13 13.71 5.77
N LEU A 146 -9.99 12.67 5.90
CA LEU A 146 -9.99 11.55 4.95
C LEU A 146 -10.28 11.97 3.50
N LEU A 147 -11.11 13.00 3.30
CA LEU A 147 -11.36 13.52 1.95
C LEU A 147 -10.08 14.09 1.31
N VAL A 148 -9.27 14.78 2.10
CA VAL A 148 -7.99 15.34 1.67
C VAL A 148 -6.99 14.22 1.34
N THR A 149 -6.89 13.23 2.22
CA THR A 149 -6.06 12.04 2.02
C THR A 149 -6.47 11.28 0.75
N ALA A 150 -7.77 11.09 0.53
CA ALA A 150 -8.31 10.44 -0.65
C ALA A 150 -8.02 11.23 -1.93
N ALA A 151 -8.14 12.55 -1.89
CA ALA A 151 -7.82 13.42 -3.02
C ALA A 151 -6.36 13.28 -3.42
N TYR A 152 -5.41 13.39 -2.46
CA TYR A 152 -3.99 13.20 -2.74
C TYR A 152 -3.70 11.82 -3.34
N ASN A 153 -4.18 10.74 -2.69
CA ASN A 153 -3.94 9.37 -3.14
C ASN A 153 -4.48 9.12 -4.54
N THR A 154 -5.67 9.65 -4.85
CA THR A 154 -6.32 9.48 -6.16
C THR A 154 -5.57 10.24 -7.25
N LEU A 155 -5.19 11.50 -7.01
CA LEU A 155 -4.42 12.30 -7.97
C LEU A 155 -3.04 11.68 -8.24
N ALA A 156 -2.36 11.23 -7.18
CA ALA A 156 -1.09 10.51 -7.29
C ALA A 156 -1.24 9.18 -8.05
N ALA A 157 -2.35 8.46 -7.84
CA ALA A 157 -2.64 7.22 -8.57
C ALA A 157 -2.91 7.47 -10.06
N PHE A 158 -3.58 8.56 -10.43
CA PHE A 158 -3.79 8.94 -11.83
C PHE A 158 -2.47 9.32 -12.51
N LEU A 159 -1.58 10.06 -11.86
CA LEU A 159 -0.23 10.34 -12.39
C LEU A 159 0.53 9.04 -12.67
N ARG A 160 0.49 8.10 -11.73
CA ARG A 160 1.09 6.77 -11.90
C ARG A 160 0.45 6.00 -13.07
N ALA A 161 -0.87 6.06 -13.21
CA ALA A 161 -1.58 5.41 -14.32
C ALA A 161 -1.12 5.89 -15.70
N LEU A 162 -0.72 7.16 -15.81
CA LEU A 162 -0.16 7.78 -17.01
C LEU A 162 1.38 7.58 -17.16
N GLY A 163 1.98 6.76 -16.30
CA GLY A 163 3.40 6.43 -16.34
C GLY A 163 4.31 7.41 -15.60
N ASP A 164 3.77 8.40 -14.89
CA ASP A 164 4.56 9.33 -14.09
C ASP A 164 4.65 8.86 -12.62
N SER A 165 5.77 8.24 -12.27
CA SER A 165 6.09 7.85 -10.90
C SER A 165 6.95 8.86 -10.15
N LYS A 166 7.53 9.83 -10.85
CA LYS A 166 8.47 10.81 -10.26
C LYS A 166 7.72 11.96 -9.57
N SER A 167 6.71 12.50 -10.23
CA SER A 167 5.99 13.66 -9.70
C SER A 167 5.28 13.35 -8.36
N PRO A 168 4.60 12.21 -8.19
CA PRO A 168 4.08 11.82 -6.88
C PRO A 168 5.15 11.71 -5.79
N LEU A 169 6.36 11.23 -6.12
CA LEU A 169 7.48 11.21 -5.19
C LEU A 169 7.88 12.61 -4.74
N TYR A 170 8.02 13.56 -5.66
CA TYR A 170 8.36 14.94 -5.29
C TYR A 170 7.32 15.58 -4.39
N PHE A 171 6.03 15.37 -4.67
CA PHE A 171 4.94 15.89 -3.83
C PHE A 171 4.92 15.22 -2.45
N LEU A 172 5.25 13.93 -2.38
CA LEU A 172 5.39 13.23 -1.10
C LEU A 172 6.55 13.79 -0.27
N ILE A 173 7.71 14.08 -0.89
CA ILE A 173 8.86 14.70 -0.20
C ILE A 173 8.47 16.09 0.32
N ILE A 174 7.81 16.90 -0.50
CA ILE A 174 7.32 18.22 -0.10
C ILE A 174 6.36 18.09 1.09
N SER A 175 5.42 17.14 1.01
CA SER A 175 4.48 16.86 2.10
C SER A 175 5.21 16.50 3.39
N ALA A 176 6.18 15.59 3.33
CA ALA A 176 6.94 15.16 4.49
C ALA A 176 7.71 16.31 5.16
N VAL A 177 8.36 17.15 4.36
CA VAL A 177 9.08 18.32 4.87
C VAL A 177 8.11 19.33 5.53
N ILE A 178 7.00 19.64 4.87
CA ILE A 178 6.00 20.56 5.41
C ILE A 178 5.39 19.98 6.69
N ASN A 179 5.08 18.69 6.72
CA ASN A 179 4.51 18.06 7.91
C ASN A 179 5.46 18.19 9.11
N VAL A 180 6.75 17.82 8.99
CA VAL A 180 7.72 17.94 10.08
C VAL A 180 7.84 19.40 10.56
N ILE A 181 7.82 20.39 9.65
CA ILE A 181 7.82 21.81 10.02
C ILE A 181 6.56 22.16 10.80
N LEU A 182 5.39 21.73 10.31
CA LEU A 182 4.11 22.01 10.96
C LEU A 182 3.99 21.30 12.31
N ASP A 183 4.49 20.09 12.46
CA ASP A 183 4.55 19.38 13.74
C ASP A 183 5.31 20.22 14.77
N VAL A 184 6.51 20.68 14.42
CA VAL A 184 7.30 21.51 15.33
C VAL A 184 6.57 22.82 15.64
N VAL A 185 5.98 23.48 14.65
CA VAL A 185 5.25 24.74 14.84
C VAL A 185 4.02 24.54 15.75
N PHE A 186 3.19 23.54 15.48
CA PHE A 186 1.98 23.31 16.25
C PHE A 186 2.28 22.84 17.67
N ILE A 187 3.28 21.99 17.85
CA ILE A 187 3.63 21.44 19.16
C ILE A 187 4.45 22.46 19.98
N VAL A 188 5.53 23.02 19.40
CA VAL A 188 6.48 23.84 20.16
C VAL A 188 6.03 25.30 20.24
N VAL A 189 5.51 25.89 19.14
CA VAL A 189 5.15 27.32 19.11
C VAL A 189 3.72 27.53 19.63
N PHE A 190 2.77 26.70 19.20
CA PHE A 190 1.35 26.84 19.61
C PHE A 190 1.01 26.03 20.86
N GLY A 191 1.91 25.17 21.35
CA GLY A 191 1.67 24.35 22.54
C GLY A 191 0.57 23.31 22.38
N MET A 192 0.29 22.90 21.13
CA MET A 192 -0.71 21.86 20.85
C MET A 192 -0.15 20.49 21.24
N GLY A 193 -1.03 19.60 21.74
CA GLY A 193 -0.68 18.22 22.03
C GLY A 193 -0.64 17.36 20.76
N VAL A 194 -1.06 16.10 20.89
CA VAL A 194 -1.10 15.11 19.78
C VAL A 194 -1.98 15.59 18.63
N GLU A 195 -2.96 16.43 18.90
CA GLU A 195 -3.80 17.08 17.89
C GLU A 195 -2.99 17.85 16.85
N GLY A 196 -1.87 18.50 17.29
CA GLY A 196 -0.95 19.21 16.41
C GLY A 196 -0.39 18.31 15.30
N CYS A 197 0.01 17.07 15.62
CA CYS A 197 0.45 16.10 14.65
C CYS A 197 -0.67 15.73 13.64
N GLY A 198 -1.90 15.59 14.13
CA GLY A 198 -3.05 15.32 13.28
C GLY A 198 -3.30 16.44 12.26
N TYR A 199 -3.31 17.68 12.70
CA TYR A 199 -3.47 18.85 11.82
C TYR A 199 -2.31 19.00 10.85
N ALA A 200 -1.07 18.82 11.30
CA ALA A 200 0.12 18.86 10.44
C ALA A 200 0.03 17.84 9.31
N THR A 201 -0.38 16.61 9.62
CA THR A 201 -0.56 15.53 8.65
C THR A 201 -1.62 15.89 7.60
N VAL A 202 -2.81 16.32 8.03
CA VAL A 202 -3.90 16.64 7.11
C VAL A 202 -3.57 17.84 6.23
N ILE A 203 -2.97 18.90 6.80
CA ILE A 203 -2.58 20.10 6.06
C ILE A 203 -1.48 19.78 5.04
N ALA A 204 -0.45 19.03 5.42
CA ALA A 204 0.64 18.64 4.54
C ALA A 204 0.14 17.80 3.35
N GLN A 205 -0.78 16.86 3.60
CA GLN A 205 -1.42 16.09 2.54
C GLN A 205 -2.31 16.97 1.64
N GLY A 206 -3.00 17.96 2.22
CA GLY A 206 -3.80 18.93 1.48
C GLY A 206 -2.96 19.76 0.52
N ILE A 207 -1.83 20.27 0.98
CA ILE A 207 -0.88 21.02 0.14
C ILE A 207 -0.39 20.12 -1.01
N SER A 208 -0.06 18.87 -0.73
CA SER A 208 0.37 17.92 -1.75
C SER A 208 -0.73 17.59 -2.76
N ALA A 209 -1.98 17.46 -2.32
CA ALA A 209 -3.14 17.27 -3.21
C ALA A 209 -3.30 18.46 -4.16
N VAL A 210 -3.20 19.69 -3.63
CA VAL A 210 -3.26 20.92 -4.44
C VAL A 210 -2.10 20.99 -5.42
N CYS A 211 -0.87 20.68 -4.98
CA CYS A 211 0.29 20.63 -5.87
C CYS A 211 0.11 19.59 -6.99
N CYS A 212 -0.37 18.38 -6.67
CA CYS A 212 -0.71 17.36 -7.66
C CYS A 212 -1.74 17.86 -8.66
N LEU A 213 -2.81 18.48 -8.18
CA LEU A 213 -3.88 19.01 -9.04
C LEU A 213 -3.37 20.10 -9.99
N ILE A 214 -2.64 21.08 -9.47
CA ILE A 214 -2.03 22.15 -10.28
C ILE A 214 -1.08 21.54 -11.32
N TYR A 215 -0.30 20.56 -10.94
CA TYR A 215 0.62 19.89 -11.85
C TYR A 215 -0.13 19.14 -12.97
N ILE A 216 -1.18 18.40 -12.63
CA ILE A 216 -2.03 17.70 -13.60
C ILE A 216 -2.64 18.69 -14.58
N VAL A 217 -3.26 19.76 -14.09
CA VAL A 217 -3.90 20.78 -14.94
C VAL A 217 -2.88 21.46 -15.87
N LYS A 218 -1.65 21.72 -15.40
CA LYS A 218 -0.62 22.41 -16.21
C LYS A 218 0.12 21.51 -17.20
N ARG A 219 0.30 20.22 -16.86
CA ARG A 219 1.21 19.32 -17.58
C ARG A 219 0.54 18.18 -18.32
N PHE A 220 -0.72 17.85 -17.98
CA PHE A 220 -1.48 16.74 -18.56
C PHE A 220 -2.78 17.23 -19.23
N PRO A 221 -2.72 17.88 -20.40
CA PRO A 221 -3.93 18.34 -21.11
C PRO A 221 -4.93 17.22 -21.37
N ILE A 222 -4.43 15.98 -21.52
CA ILE A 222 -5.28 14.79 -21.75
C ILE A 222 -6.21 14.45 -20.58
N LEU A 223 -5.95 15.00 -19.38
CA LEU A 223 -6.79 14.87 -18.19
C LEU A 223 -7.69 16.09 -17.94
N HIS A 224 -7.74 17.06 -18.87
CA HIS A 224 -8.67 18.17 -18.74
C HIS A 224 -10.09 17.67 -18.89
N LEU A 225 -10.84 17.74 -17.79
CA LEU A 225 -12.24 17.29 -17.73
C LEU A 225 -13.17 18.33 -18.34
N GLU A 226 -14.07 17.87 -19.19
CA GLU A 226 -15.16 18.66 -19.77
C GLU A 226 -16.48 18.33 -19.07
N ARG A 227 -17.50 19.18 -19.22
CA ARG A 227 -18.82 18.93 -18.59
C ARG A 227 -19.42 17.57 -18.96
N LYS A 228 -19.23 17.13 -20.20
CA LYS A 228 -19.71 15.81 -20.67
C LYS A 228 -19.08 14.63 -19.93
N ASP A 229 -17.84 14.78 -19.40
CA ASP A 229 -17.14 13.71 -18.69
C ASP A 229 -17.79 13.43 -17.32
N PHE A 230 -18.56 14.38 -16.78
CA PHE A 230 -19.27 14.27 -15.51
C PHE A 230 -20.69 13.67 -15.63
N GLU A 231 -21.13 13.29 -16.83
CA GLU A 231 -22.39 12.59 -17.00
C GLU A 231 -22.37 11.25 -16.25
N ILE A 232 -23.37 11.03 -15.39
CA ILE A 232 -23.43 9.84 -14.54
C ILE A 232 -23.70 8.61 -15.39
N CYS A 233 -22.81 7.61 -15.32
CA CYS A 233 -22.93 6.33 -15.99
C CYS A 233 -22.78 5.19 -14.99
N TRP A 234 -23.86 4.48 -14.71
CA TRP A 234 -23.88 3.38 -13.74
C TRP A 234 -22.97 2.21 -14.11
N ASP A 235 -22.82 1.93 -15.39
CA ASP A 235 -21.88 0.90 -15.86
C ASP A 235 -20.42 1.26 -15.53
N SER A 236 -20.07 2.55 -15.66
CA SER A 236 -18.75 3.04 -15.30
C SER A 236 -18.50 2.94 -13.80
N PHE A 237 -19.50 3.26 -12.97
CA PHE A 237 -19.42 3.04 -11.53
C PHE A 237 -19.27 1.55 -11.21
N GLY A 238 -20.08 0.68 -11.84
CA GLY A 238 -19.98 -0.76 -11.65
C GLY A 238 -18.60 -1.31 -11.98
N ARG A 239 -17.98 -0.87 -13.07
CA ARG A 239 -16.60 -1.28 -13.47
C ARG A 239 -15.56 -0.80 -12.46
N LEU A 240 -15.63 0.44 -11.99
CA LEU A 240 -14.73 1.01 -10.99
C LEU A 240 -14.86 0.25 -9.65
N LEU A 241 -16.09 0.04 -9.18
CA LEU A 241 -16.36 -0.66 -7.92
C LEU A 241 -15.94 -2.12 -7.96
N LYS A 242 -16.15 -2.81 -9.08
CA LYS A 242 -15.75 -4.22 -9.28
C LYS A 242 -14.25 -4.45 -9.11
N LEU A 243 -13.44 -3.42 -9.33
CA LEU A 243 -12.00 -3.50 -9.12
C LEU A 243 -11.57 -2.82 -7.81
N GLY A 244 -12.11 -1.66 -7.50
CA GLY A 244 -11.74 -0.86 -6.34
C GLY A 244 -12.12 -1.53 -5.01
N ILE A 245 -13.36 -2.02 -4.87
CA ILE A 245 -13.81 -2.65 -3.62
C ILE A 245 -12.96 -3.88 -3.25
N PRO A 246 -12.72 -4.86 -4.13
CA PRO A 246 -11.84 -5.97 -3.79
C PRO A 246 -10.42 -5.54 -3.41
N MET A 247 -9.88 -4.49 -4.06
CA MET A 247 -8.55 -3.97 -3.72
C MET A 247 -8.54 -3.26 -2.36
N GLY A 248 -9.59 -2.53 -1.99
CA GLY A 248 -9.75 -1.94 -0.65
C GLY A 248 -9.87 -3.02 0.44
N LEU A 249 -10.75 -4.02 0.23
CA LEU A 249 -10.94 -5.15 1.15
C LEU A 249 -9.66 -5.95 1.37
N GLN A 250 -8.80 -6.07 0.38
CA GLN A 250 -7.52 -6.76 0.48
C GLN A 250 -6.65 -6.17 1.60
N PHE A 251 -6.57 -4.83 1.74
CA PHE A 251 -5.84 -4.19 2.84
C PHE A 251 -6.43 -4.53 4.21
N SER A 252 -7.76 -4.54 4.31
CA SER A 252 -8.46 -4.94 5.54
C SER A 252 -8.16 -6.39 5.93
N ILE A 253 -8.20 -7.30 4.98
CA ILE A 253 -7.90 -8.73 5.18
C ILE A 253 -6.46 -8.90 5.66
N THR A 254 -5.51 -8.19 5.07
CA THR A 254 -4.10 -8.23 5.47
C THR A 254 -3.93 -7.67 6.89
N ALA A 255 -4.60 -6.57 7.24
CA ALA A 255 -4.57 -5.99 8.59
C ALA A 255 -5.07 -6.99 9.65
N ILE A 256 -6.19 -7.66 9.39
CA ILE A 256 -6.72 -8.69 10.31
C ILE A 256 -5.70 -9.82 10.50
N GLY A 257 -5.08 -10.27 9.41
CA GLY A 257 -4.05 -11.32 9.46
C GLY A 257 -2.86 -10.96 10.33
N THR A 258 -2.37 -9.72 10.26
CA THR A 258 -1.27 -9.25 11.09
C THR A 258 -1.65 -9.14 12.57
N ILE A 259 -2.87 -8.70 12.89
CA ILE A 259 -3.38 -8.65 14.27
C ILE A 259 -3.44 -10.04 14.89
N ILE A 260 -3.90 -11.05 14.15
CA ILE A 260 -3.98 -12.45 14.64
C ILE A 260 -2.58 -12.99 14.98
N VAL A 261 -1.60 -12.78 14.10
CA VAL A 261 -0.22 -13.22 14.38
C VAL A 261 0.38 -12.46 15.57
N GLN A 262 0.16 -11.16 15.66
CA GLN A 262 0.61 -10.36 16.81
C GLN A 262 0.00 -10.86 18.12
N GLY A 263 -1.28 -11.19 18.14
CA GLY A 263 -1.95 -11.78 19.31
C GLY A 263 -1.31 -13.10 19.75
N ALA A 264 -0.91 -13.94 18.79
CA ALA A 264 -0.20 -15.19 19.08
C ALA A 264 1.21 -14.96 19.64
N VAL A 265 1.94 -13.97 19.13
CA VAL A 265 3.27 -13.59 19.62
C VAL A 265 3.20 -13.06 21.05
N ASN A 266 2.15 -12.34 21.40
CA ASN A 266 1.97 -11.75 22.74
C ASN A 266 1.92 -12.81 23.86
N ILE A 267 1.51 -14.05 23.55
CA ILE A 267 1.49 -15.17 24.52
C ILE A 267 2.90 -15.52 25.02
N TYR A 268 3.94 -15.24 24.21
CA TYR A 268 5.34 -15.57 24.56
C TYR A 268 6.05 -14.49 25.38
N GLY A 269 5.34 -13.39 25.69
CA GLY A 269 5.82 -12.35 26.59
C GLY A 269 6.62 -11.22 25.93
N PRO A 270 7.03 -10.21 26.73
CA PRO A 270 7.56 -8.94 26.22
C PRO A 270 8.82 -9.05 25.35
N VAL A 271 9.73 -9.97 25.69
CA VAL A 271 10.97 -10.18 24.92
C VAL A 271 10.67 -10.64 23.49
N HIS A 272 9.74 -11.58 23.34
CA HIS A 272 9.31 -12.06 22.01
C HIS A 272 8.54 -10.99 21.24
N MET A 273 7.70 -10.22 21.92
CA MET A 273 7.01 -9.08 21.31
C MET A 273 8.00 -8.04 20.76
N ALA A 274 9.02 -7.68 21.55
CA ALA A 274 10.04 -6.73 21.13
C ALA A 274 10.87 -7.25 19.95
N GLY A 275 11.33 -8.49 20.01
CA GLY A 275 12.10 -9.12 18.94
C GLY A 275 11.31 -9.28 17.65
N PHE A 276 10.04 -9.72 17.73
CA PHE A 276 9.14 -9.84 16.58
C PHE A 276 8.86 -8.44 15.95
N SER A 277 8.62 -7.42 16.78
CA SER A 277 8.41 -6.05 16.32
C SER A 277 9.64 -5.48 15.58
N ALA A 278 10.84 -5.69 16.13
CA ALA A 278 12.09 -5.27 15.48
C ALA A 278 12.28 -5.98 14.14
N ALA A 279 12.08 -7.30 14.10
CA ALA A 279 12.15 -8.08 12.87
C ALA A 279 11.12 -7.62 11.84
N GLY A 280 9.88 -7.32 12.26
CA GLY A 280 8.80 -6.83 11.41
C GLY A 280 9.13 -5.47 10.77
N LYS A 281 9.77 -4.54 11.48
CA LYS A 281 10.23 -3.26 10.92
C LYS A 281 11.25 -3.48 9.79
N ILE A 282 12.20 -4.38 9.99
CA ILE A 282 13.21 -4.74 8.98
C ILE A 282 12.55 -5.41 7.77
N GLN A 283 11.64 -6.35 8.02
CA GLN A 283 10.85 -7.00 6.97
C GLN A 283 10.08 -5.99 6.13
N ASN A 284 9.43 -5.00 6.76
CA ASN A 284 8.67 -3.96 6.05
C ASN A 284 9.55 -3.11 5.12
N ILE A 285 10.79 -2.81 5.53
CA ILE A 285 11.76 -2.11 4.66
C ILE A 285 12.03 -2.94 3.40
N PHE A 286 12.29 -4.25 3.52
CA PHE A 286 12.53 -5.12 2.37
C PHE A 286 11.27 -5.35 1.53
N ALA A 287 10.09 -5.48 2.16
CA ALA A 287 8.81 -5.64 1.49
C ALA A 287 8.39 -4.39 0.68
N THR A 288 8.89 -3.20 1.06
CA THR A 288 8.67 -1.95 0.34
C THR A 288 9.09 -2.05 -1.14
N VAL A 289 10.17 -2.76 -1.44
CA VAL A 289 10.64 -2.99 -2.81
C VAL A 289 9.67 -3.89 -3.58
N PHE A 290 9.12 -4.94 -2.96
CA PHE A 290 8.09 -5.78 -3.58
C PHE A 290 6.81 -4.99 -3.87
N THR A 291 6.41 -4.10 -2.95
CA THR A 291 5.28 -3.20 -3.16
C THR A 291 5.50 -2.29 -4.37
N ALA A 292 6.72 -1.75 -4.53
CA ALA A 292 7.08 -0.94 -5.69
C ALA A 292 7.06 -1.74 -7.00
N PHE A 293 7.56 -2.98 -7.02
CA PHE A 293 7.41 -3.87 -8.18
C PHE A 293 5.95 -4.15 -8.49
N GLY A 294 5.13 -4.41 -7.47
CA GLY A 294 3.70 -4.64 -7.62
C GLY A 294 2.98 -3.46 -8.28
N ALA A 295 3.14 -2.25 -7.75
CA ALA A 295 2.52 -1.04 -8.31
C ALA A 295 3.01 -0.77 -9.75
N THR A 296 4.28 -1.00 -10.01
CA THR A 296 4.89 -0.85 -11.34
C THR A 296 4.28 -1.81 -12.35
N ILE A 297 4.19 -3.10 -11.99
CA ILE A 297 3.66 -4.10 -12.91
C ILE A 297 2.16 -3.91 -13.14
N ALA A 298 1.39 -3.45 -12.14
CA ALA A 298 -0.02 -3.13 -12.32
C ALA A 298 -0.23 -2.05 -13.39
N THR A 299 0.55 -0.97 -13.32
CA THR A 299 0.50 0.12 -14.32
C THR A 299 0.97 -0.37 -15.69
N TYR A 300 2.11 -1.05 -15.75
CA TYR A 300 2.66 -1.59 -17.01
C TYR A 300 1.67 -2.54 -17.70
N VAL A 301 1.11 -3.48 -16.94
CA VAL A 301 0.11 -4.44 -17.44
C VAL A 301 -1.17 -3.73 -17.84
N GLY A 302 -1.64 -2.78 -17.04
CA GLY A 302 -2.85 -2.00 -17.34
C GLY A 302 -2.74 -1.30 -18.69
N GLN A 303 -1.66 -0.55 -18.94
CA GLN A 303 -1.43 0.15 -20.21
C GLN A 303 -1.27 -0.84 -21.38
N ASN A 304 -0.45 -1.90 -21.24
CA ASN A 304 -0.21 -2.85 -22.33
C ASN A 304 -1.44 -3.69 -22.65
N ARG A 305 -2.27 -4.06 -21.65
CA ARG A 305 -3.57 -4.69 -21.87
C ARG A 305 -4.52 -3.75 -22.63
N GLY A 306 -4.61 -2.50 -22.21
CA GLY A 306 -5.39 -1.48 -22.91
C GLY A 306 -5.00 -1.32 -24.37
N ALA A 307 -3.69 -1.39 -24.65
CA ALA A 307 -3.14 -1.34 -26.02
C ALA A 307 -3.27 -2.67 -26.79
N GLY A 308 -3.85 -3.73 -26.20
CA GLY A 308 -3.93 -5.06 -26.84
C GLY A 308 -2.60 -5.82 -26.94
N LYS A 309 -1.52 -5.32 -26.32
CA LYS A 309 -0.15 -5.84 -26.43
C LYS A 309 0.14 -6.95 -25.40
N MET A 310 -0.58 -8.09 -25.51
CA MET A 310 -0.48 -9.17 -24.52
C MET A 310 0.89 -9.86 -24.47
N ASP A 311 1.65 -9.87 -25.56
CA ASP A 311 3.02 -10.40 -25.55
C ASP A 311 3.95 -9.53 -24.70
N ARG A 312 3.74 -8.20 -24.71
CA ARG A 312 4.47 -7.30 -23.81
C ARG A 312 4.09 -7.51 -22.34
N VAL A 313 2.83 -7.83 -22.07
CA VAL A 313 2.39 -8.23 -20.72
C VAL A 313 3.19 -9.43 -20.24
N LYS A 314 3.28 -10.50 -21.06
CA LYS A 314 4.06 -11.72 -20.73
C LYS A 314 5.53 -11.39 -20.47
N GLN A 315 6.15 -10.61 -21.37
CA GLN A 315 7.55 -10.19 -21.23
C GLN A 315 7.77 -9.40 -19.95
N GLY A 316 6.92 -8.40 -19.67
CA GLY A 316 6.99 -7.58 -18.47
C GLY A 316 6.89 -8.41 -17.19
N VAL A 317 5.92 -9.32 -17.12
CA VAL A 317 5.75 -10.22 -15.96
C VAL A 317 6.97 -11.13 -15.78
N ARG A 318 7.50 -11.70 -16.87
CA ARG A 318 8.70 -12.57 -16.82
C ARG A 318 9.92 -11.81 -16.30
N TYR A 319 10.18 -10.61 -16.83
CA TYR A 319 11.32 -9.80 -16.38
C TYR A 319 11.16 -9.32 -14.94
N THR A 320 9.95 -8.91 -14.57
CA THR A 320 9.67 -8.51 -13.17
C THR A 320 9.83 -9.70 -12.23
N GLN A 321 9.41 -10.92 -12.63
CA GLN A 321 9.64 -12.12 -11.82
C GLN A 321 11.13 -12.38 -11.59
N MET A 322 11.96 -12.21 -12.62
CA MET A 322 13.42 -12.36 -12.47
C MET A 322 14.01 -11.33 -11.50
N MET A 323 13.58 -10.06 -11.60
CA MET A 323 14.00 -9.00 -10.68
C MET A 323 13.53 -9.24 -9.26
N VAL A 324 12.29 -9.68 -9.08
CA VAL A 324 11.72 -10.06 -7.78
C VAL A 324 12.48 -11.21 -7.14
N LEU A 325 12.82 -12.25 -7.92
CA LEU A 325 13.64 -13.37 -7.44
C LEU A 325 15.04 -12.93 -7.07
N GLY A 326 15.68 -12.09 -7.89
CA GLY A 326 16.98 -11.50 -7.57
C GLY A 326 16.98 -10.72 -6.26
N TRP A 327 15.96 -9.86 -6.07
CA TRP A 327 15.77 -9.13 -4.80
C TRP A 327 15.51 -10.10 -3.64
N SER A 328 14.68 -11.13 -3.84
CA SER A 328 14.42 -12.14 -2.80
C SER A 328 15.69 -12.85 -2.34
N VAL A 329 16.53 -13.30 -3.29
CA VAL A 329 17.81 -13.95 -2.99
C VAL A 329 18.74 -13.00 -2.21
N PHE A 330 18.77 -11.71 -2.61
CA PHE A 330 19.56 -10.71 -1.88
C PHE A 330 19.06 -10.54 -0.44
N VAL A 331 17.74 -10.44 -0.23
CA VAL A 331 17.16 -10.33 1.12
C VAL A 331 17.39 -11.60 1.93
N MET A 332 17.25 -12.78 1.31
CA MET A 332 17.56 -14.07 1.96
C MET A 332 18.99 -14.09 2.47
N PHE A 333 19.95 -13.66 1.64
CA PHE A 333 21.36 -13.55 2.03
C PHE A 333 21.54 -12.59 3.20
N LEU A 334 20.96 -11.39 3.13
CA LEU A 334 21.06 -10.40 4.21
C LEU A 334 20.46 -10.91 5.52
N MET A 335 19.27 -11.49 5.49
CA MET A 335 18.61 -11.98 6.70
C MET A 335 19.34 -13.16 7.33
N PHE A 336 19.88 -14.08 6.51
CA PHE A 336 20.57 -15.25 7.01
C PHE A 336 21.92 -14.91 7.64
N PHE A 337 22.73 -14.10 6.94
CA PHE A 337 24.10 -13.79 7.39
C PHE A 337 24.18 -12.57 8.30
N PHE A 338 23.34 -11.57 8.06
CA PHE A 338 23.42 -10.27 8.73
C PHE A 338 22.21 -9.96 9.61
N GLY A 339 21.27 -10.90 9.82
CA GLY A 339 20.05 -10.70 10.60
C GLY A 339 20.30 -10.11 12.00
N LYS A 340 21.36 -10.57 12.68
CA LYS A 340 21.79 -10.04 13.97
C LYS A 340 22.15 -8.55 13.90
N TYR A 341 22.96 -8.16 12.93
CA TYR A 341 23.40 -6.77 12.75
C TYR A 341 22.26 -5.85 12.28
N LEU A 342 21.35 -6.37 11.47
CA LEU A 342 20.14 -5.65 11.08
C LEU A 342 19.25 -5.34 12.29
N THR A 343 19.17 -6.27 13.25
CA THR A 343 18.41 -6.05 14.48
C THR A 343 18.98 -4.92 15.32
N TYR A 344 20.30 -4.72 15.33
CA TYR A 344 20.96 -3.62 16.06
C TYR A 344 20.57 -2.22 15.57
N LEU A 345 19.91 -2.09 14.42
CA LEU A 345 19.32 -0.83 13.97
C LEU A 345 18.13 -0.37 14.85
N PHE A 346 17.49 -1.31 15.57
CA PHE A 346 16.26 -1.06 16.32
C PHE A 346 16.33 -1.51 17.78
N VAL A 347 17.32 -2.33 18.16
CA VAL A 347 17.48 -2.94 19.48
C VAL A 347 18.91 -2.73 19.94
N ASP A 348 19.08 -2.35 21.21
CA ASP A 348 20.42 -2.23 21.81
C ASP A 348 21.16 -3.57 21.76
N PRO A 349 22.44 -3.60 21.33
CA PRO A 349 23.23 -4.83 21.31
C PRO A 349 23.35 -5.55 22.66
N SER A 350 23.13 -4.88 23.80
CA SER A 350 23.09 -5.49 25.12
C SER A 350 21.89 -6.41 25.35
N GLU A 351 20.77 -6.18 24.65
CA GLU A 351 19.52 -6.92 24.76
C GLU A 351 19.56 -8.21 23.92
N GLN A 352 20.51 -9.12 24.25
CA GLN A 352 20.77 -10.32 23.46
C GLN A 352 19.56 -11.25 23.29
N ASP A 353 18.67 -11.31 24.29
CA ASP A 353 17.46 -12.16 24.21
C ASP A 353 16.50 -11.65 23.13
N VAL A 354 16.27 -10.34 23.06
CA VAL A 354 15.45 -9.70 22.02
C VAL A 354 16.08 -9.90 20.64
N VAL A 355 17.39 -9.74 20.53
CA VAL A 355 18.15 -9.98 19.30
C VAL A 355 18.02 -11.43 18.83
N ASN A 356 18.13 -12.41 19.73
CA ASN A 356 18.00 -13.83 19.41
C ASN A 356 16.59 -14.17 18.89
N VAL A 357 15.55 -13.56 19.45
CA VAL A 357 14.17 -13.71 18.96
C VAL A 357 14.04 -13.19 17.54
N SER A 358 14.59 -12.00 17.23
CA SER A 358 14.58 -11.44 15.86
C SER A 358 15.32 -12.35 14.89
N VAL A 359 16.50 -12.87 15.28
CA VAL A 359 17.29 -13.79 14.46
C VAL A 359 16.53 -15.11 14.23
N THR A 360 15.81 -15.60 15.23
CA THR A 360 14.95 -16.79 15.09
C THR A 360 13.85 -16.54 14.07
N TYR A 361 13.20 -15.37 14.10
CA TYR A 361 12.24 -14.98 13.08
C TYR A 361 12.87 -14.98 11.69
N PHE A 362 14.00 -14.30 11.49
CA PHE A 362 14.65 -14.25 10.18
C PHE A 362 15.03 -15.62 9.65
N ARG A 363 15.62 -16.50 10.49
CA ARG A 363 15.98 -17.86 10.11
C ARG A 363 14.77 -18.73 9.76
N THR A 364 13.62 -18.41 10.32
CA THR A 364 12.37 -19.13 10.03
C THR A 364 11.75 -18.68 8.71
N VAL A 365 11.81 -17.37 8.38
CA VAL A 365 11.05 -16.82 7.24
C VAL A 365 11.89 -16.57 5.99
N PHE A 366 13.23 -16.47 6.08
CA PHE A 366 14.10 -16.00 4.98
C PHE A 366 13.89 -16.76 3.66
N TRP A 367 13.76 -18.08 3.70
CA TRP A 367 13.58 -18.93 2.53
C TRP A 367 12.28 -18.69 1.77
N ALA A 368 11.30 -18.06 2.42
CA ALA A 368 9.97 -17.82 1.86
C ALA A 368 9.83 -16.48 1.11
N TYR A 369 10.85 -15.62 1.09
CA TYR A 369 10.81 -14.33 0.38
C TYR A 369 10.50 -14.41 -1.11
N PRO A 370 10.94 -15.45 -1.88
CA PRO A 370 10.52 -15.63 -3.26
C PRO A 370 9.00 -15.77 -3.41
N PHE A 371 8.34 -16.42 -2.46
CA PHE A 371 6.87 -16.55 -2.47
C PHE A 371 6.21 -15.20 -2.17
N LEU A 372 6.70 -14.46 -1.16
CA LEU A 372 6.22 -13.11 -0.85
C LEU A 372 6.32 -12.19 -2.08
N GLY A 373 7.48 -12.12 -2.71
CA GLY A 373 7.68 -11.32 -3.92
C GLY A 373 6.76 -11.74 -5.07
N SER A 374 6.55 -13.04 -5.25
CA SER A 374 5.66 -13.59 -6.27
C SER A 374 4.19 -13.22 -6.01
N ILE A 375 3.75 -13.11 -4.75
CA ILE A 375 2.42 -12.60 -4.43
C ILE A 375 2.24 -11.19 -4.98
N PHE A 376 3.17 -10.27 -4.67
CA PHE A 376 3.09 -8.91 -5.18
C PHE A 376 3.06 -8.86 -6.70
N LEU A 377 3.83 -9.70 -7.37
CA LEU A 377 3.85 -9.77 -8.82
C LEU A 377 2.51 -10.27 -9.40
N TYR A 378 2.08 -11.48 -9.05
CA TYR A 378 0.89 -12.10 -9.68
C TYR A 378 -0.40 -11.39 -9.28
N ARG A 379 -0.51 -10.96 -8.03
CA ARG A 379 -1.64 -10.17 -7.51
C ARG A 379 -1.81 -8.89 -8.32
N ASN A 380 -0.77 -8.09 -8.42
CA ASN A 380 -0.80 -6.80 -9.13
C ASN A 380 -0.89 -6.97 -10.65
N THR A 381 -0.34 -8.05 -11.21
CA THR A 381 -0.54 -8.40 -12.63
C THR A 381 -2.02 -8.65 -12.93
N LEU A 382 -2.69 -9.46 -12.13
CA LEU A 382 -4.11 -9.75 -12.29
C LEU A 382 -4.96 -8.49 -12.09
N GLN A 383 -4.63 -7.64 -11.12
CA GLN A 383 -5.27 -6.34 -10.92
C GLN A 383 -5.08 -5.45 -12.15
N GLY A 384 -3.86 -5.32 -12.67
CA GLY A 384 -3.55 -4.58 -13.90
C GLY A 384 -4.33 -5.10 -15.11
N MET A 385 -4.61 -6.40 -15.13
CA MET A 385 -5.51 -7.03 -16.12
C MET A 385 -7.00 -6.80 -15.80
N GLY A 386 -7.38 -6.05 -14.75
CA GLY A 386 -8.75 -5.73 -14.39
C GLY A 386 -9.49 -6.82 -13.62
N TYR A 387 -8.78 -7.78 -13.04
CA TYR A 387 -9.37 -8.79 -12.16
C TYR A 387 -9.15 -8.38 -10.70
N GLY A 388 -10.21 -8.03 -9.97
CA GLY A 388 -10.12 -7.66 -8.55
C GLY A 388 -10.38 -8.83 -7.60
N LEU A 389 -11.34 -9.68 -7.92
CA LEU A 389 -11.85 -10.73 -7.02
C LEU A 389 -10.79 -11.79 -6.69
N VAL A 390 -10.10 -12.34 -7.69
CA VAL A 390 -9.11 -13.40 -7.46
C VAL A 390 -7.89 -12.91 -6.69
N PRO A 391 -7.33 -11.71 -6.97
CA PRO A 391 -6.36 -11.08 -6.09
C PRO A 391 -6.80 -10.94 -4.63
N MET A 392 -8.05 -10.54 -4.39
CA MET A 392 -8.62 -10.46 -3.04
C MET A 392 -8.72 -11.84 -2.39
N LEU A 393 -9.15 -12.88 -3.14
CA LEU A 393 -9.18 -14.27 -2.64
C LEU A 393 -7.79 -14.75 -2.21
N GLY A 394 -6.72 -14.34 -2.91
CA GLY A 394 -5.35 -14.59 -2.45
C GLY A 394 -5.11 -14.08 -1.03
N GLY A 395 -5.63 -12.89 -0.68
CA GLY A 395 -5.60 -12.37 0.70
C GLY A 395 -6.42 -13.21 1.69
N VAL A 396 -7.59 -13.73 1.25
CA VAL A 396 -8.41 -14.61 2.10
C VAL A 396 -7.65 -15.92 2.39
N PHE A 397 -7.02 -16.54 1.39
CA PHE A 397 -6.19 -17.73 1.59
C PHE A 397 -5.02 -17.46 2.54
N GLU A 398 -4.40 -16.28 2.42
CA GLU A 398 -3.35 -15.81 3.32
C GLU A 398 -3.87 -15.72 4.78
N LEU A 399 -5.04 -15.11 4.99
CA LEU A 399 -5.67 -14.99 6.30
C LEU A 399 -6.02 -16.35 6.91
N VAL A 400 -6.64 -17.24 6.13
CA VAL A 400 -7.02 -18.59 6.59
C VAL A 400 -5.79 -19.39 6.98
N ALA A 401 -4.73 -19.34 6.20
CA ALA A 401 -3.48 -20.05 6.50
C ALA A 401 -2.80 -19.50 7.76
N ARG A 402 -2.72 -18.18 7.93
CA ARG A 402 -2.20 -17.55 9.17
C ARG A 402 -3.01 -17.97 10.39
N THR A 403 -4.33 -17.85 10.31
CA THR A 403 -5.23 -18.23 11.40
C THR A 403 -5.09 -19.71 11.74
N GLY A 404 -5.02 -20.57 10.73
CA GLY A 404 -4.83 -22.02 10.91
C GLY A 404 -3.53 -22.34 11.65
N ILE A 405 -2.41 -21.75 11.27
CA ILE A 405 -1.13 -21.94 11.95
C ILE A 405 -1.21 -21.42 13.39
N VAL A 406 -1.77 -20.23 13.61
CA VAL A 406 -1.91 -19.66 14.96
C VAL A 406 -2.75 -20.57 15.86
N VAL A 407 -3.92 -21.02 15.41
CA VAL A 407 -4.79 -21.89 16.20
C VAL A 407 -4.16 -23.24 16.52
N LEU A 408 -3.41 -23.81 15.58
CA LEU A 408 -2.79 -25.12 15.74
C LEU A 408 -1.53 -25.08 16.63
N ILE A 409 -0.77 -23.98 16.59
CA ILE A 409 0.60 -23.93 17.08
C ILE A 409 0.78 -22.97 18.26
N ALA A 410 0.05 -21.86 18.33
CA ALA A 410 0.25 -20.86 19.38
C ALA A 410 0.05 -21.45 20.79
N GLY A 411 1.04 -21.21 21.65
CA GLY A 411 1.07 -21.74 23.01
C GLY A 411 1.31 -23.25 23.16
N ARG A 412 1.47 -23.98 22.05
CA ARG A 412 1.71 -25.44 22.05
C ARG A 412 3.11 -25.83 21.60
N THR A 413 3.78 -24.92 20.88
CA THR A 413 5.13 -25.15 20.33
C THR A 413 6.05 -23.96 20.59
N SER A 414 7.24 -23.99 20.02
CA SER A 414 8.20 -22.89 20.11
C SER A 414 7.73 -21.65 19.33
N PHE A 415 8.30 -20.48 19.67
CA PHE A 415 8.08 -19.22 18.95
C PHE A 415 8.32 -19.34 17.45
N ALA A 416 9.32 -20.13 17.02
CA ALA A 416 9.59 -20.41 15.61
C ALA A 416 8.36 -21.01 14.88
N GLY A 417 7.54 -21.81 15.57
CA GLY A 417 6.30 -22.34 15.01
C GLY A 417 5.30 -21.23 14.67
N VAL A 418 5.15 -20.22 15.52
CA VAL A 418 4.28 -19.06 15.22
C VAL A 418 4.85 -18.24 14.06
N CYS A 419 6.17 -18.09 13.96
CA CYS A 419 6.81 -17.42 12.83
C CYS A 419 6.54 -18.10 11.48
N MET A 420 6.23 -19.40 11.45
CA MET A 420 5.81 -20.12 10.24
C MET A 420 4.46 -19.66 9.68
N ALA A 421 3.70 -18.86 10.42
CA ALA A 421 2.44 -18.29 9.92
C ALA A 421 2.65 -17.45 8.65
N ASP A 422 3.73 -16.67 8.57
CA ASP A 422 4.05 -15.85 7.40
C ASP A 422 4.41 -16.69 6.16
N PRO A 423 5.40 -17.61 6.20
CA PRO A 423 5.71 -18.49 5.08
C PRO A 423 4.50 -19.28 4.56
N THR A 424 3.72 -19.84 5.47
CA THR A 424 2.53 -20.64 5.10
C THR A 424 1.48 -19.79 4.43
N ALA A 425 1.24 -18.58 4.95
CA ALA A 425 0.32 -17.63 4.34
C ALA A 425 0.76 -17.20 2.94
N TRP A 426 2.05 -16.94 2.74
CA TRP A 426 2.58 -16.55 1.43
C TRP A 426 2.46 -17.67 0.39
N ILE A 427 2.69 -18.91 0.78
CA ILE A 427 2.47 -20.05 -0.11
C ILE A 427 0.96 -20.21 -0.43
N ALA A 428 0.11 -20.12 0.59
CA ALA A 428 -1.35 -20.26 0.43
C ALA A 428 -1.93 -19.18 -0.50
N ALA A 429 -1.46 -17.94 -0.43
CA ALA A 429 -1.90 -16.87 -1.31
C ALA A 429 -1.63 -17.16 -2.80
N LEU A 430 -0.55 -17.88 -3.12
CA LEU A 430 -0.20 -18.21 -4.50
C LEU A 430 -1.10 -19.30 -5.10
N ILE A 431 -1.79 -20.08 -4.28
CA ILE A 431 -2.66 -21.18 -4.75
C ILE A 431 -3.76 -20.67 -5.73
N PRO A 432 -4.52 -19.61 -5.42
CA PRO A 432 -5.47 -19.06 -6.39
C PRO A 432 -4.79 -18.16 -7.43
N LEU A 433 -3.70 -17.45 -7.09
CA LEU A 433 -3.13 -16.41 -7.95
C LEU A 433 -2.41 -16.97 -9.16
N VAL A 434 -1.52 -17.95 -8.96
CA VAL A 434 -0.67 -18.49 -10.04
C VAL A 434 -1.45 -19.28 -11.08
N PRO A 435 -2.30 -20.26 -10.72
CA PRO A 435 -3.10 -20.98 -11.70
C PRO A 435 -4.04 -20.06 -12.48
N TYR A 436 -4.64 -19.07 -11.79
CA TYR A 436 -5.54 -18.14 -12.46
C TYR A 436 -4.81 -17.23 -13.43
N TYR A 437 -3.60 -16.78 -13.10
CA TYR A 437 -2.76 -16.04 -14.05
C TYR A 437 -2.51 -16.83 -15.32
N PHE A 438 -2.09 -18.10 -15.23
CA PHE A 438 -1.87 -18.93 -16.40
C PHE A 438 -3.15 -19.22 -17.19
N HIS A 439 -4.28 -19.42 -16.50
CA HIS A 439 -5.59 -19.56 -17.14
C HIS A 439 -5.94 -18.33 -17.99
N VAL A 440 -5.81 -17.14 -17.40
CA VAL A 440 -6.07 -15.88 -18.08
C VAL A 440 -5.13 -15.69 -19.28
N MET A 441 -3.84 -15.98 -19.12
CA MET A 441 -2.87 -15.83 -20.20
C MET A 441 -3.13 -16.82 -21.36
N LYS A 442 -3.58 -18.04 -21.07
CA LYS A 442 -4.01 -19.02 -22.09
C LYS A 442 -5.24 -18.52 -22.86
N LYS A 443 -6.22 -17.96 -22.16
CA LYS A 443 -7.42 -17.38 -22.79
C LYS A 443 -7.09 -16.28 -23.79
N TYR A 444 -6.13 -15.40 -23.45
CA TYR A 444 -5.69 -14.34 -24.36
C TYR A 444 -4.86 -14.86 -25.54
N LYS A 445 -4.06 -15.93 -25.38
CA LYS A 445 -3.35 -16.56 -26.48
C LYS A 445 -4.33 -17.11 -27.55
N ASN A 446 -5.44 -17.65 -27.12
CA ASN A 446 -6.48 -18.18 -28.02
C ASN A 446 -7.34 -17.06 -28.65
N LYS A 447 -7.47 -15.89 -27.96
CA LYS A 447 -8.21 -14.72 -28.46
C LYS A 447 -7.39 -13.80 -29.38
N SER A 448 -6.09 -13.96 -29.48
CA SER A 448 -5.27 -13.18 -30.43
C SER A 448 -5.58 -13.49 -31.90
N GLN A 449 -6.54 -14.38 -32.17
CA GLN A 449 -7.16 -14.57 -33.47
C GLN A 449 -8.52 -13.88 -33.64
N VAL A 450 -9.13 -13.29 -32.58
CA VAL A 450 -10.46 -12.68 -32.69
C VAL A 450 -10.54 -11.46 -31.73
N GLN A 451 -10.66 -10.29 -32.34
CA GLN A 451 -11.15 -9.01 -31.84
C GLN A 451 -10.84 -8.56 -30.40
N VAL A 452 -10.11 -7.46 -30.36
CA VAL A 452 -9.80 -6.61 -29.23
C VAL A 452 -11.02 -5.76 -28.86
N ILE A 453 -11.47 -5.90 -27.60
CA ILE A 453 -12.24 -4.91 -26.82
C ILE A 453 -13.47 -4.32 -27.58
N GLU A 454 -14.49 -5.08 -27.72
CA GLU A 454 -15.87 -4.66 -27.54
C GLU A 454 -16.36 -5.29 -26.24
N ASP A 455 -16.25 -4.49 -25.17
CA ASP A 455 -17.12 -4.59 -23.95
C ASP A 455 -16.56 -3.64 -22.85
#